data_a17ef9019d4f9053848e968b9322aba0
#
_entry.id   a17ef9019d4f9053848e968b9322aba0
#
_cell.length_a   1.000
_cell.length_b   1.000
_cell.length_c   1.000
_cell.angle_alpha   90.00
_cell.angle_beta   90.00
_cell.angle_gamma   90.00
#
_symmetry.space_group_name_H-M   'P 1'
#
loop_
_entity.id
_entity.type
_entity.pdbx_description
1 polymer ?
#
loop_
_entity_poly.entity_id
_entity_poly.type
_entity_poly.pdbx_seq_one_letter_code
_entity_poly.pdbx_strand_id
1 'polypeptide(L)'
;MPRGTLSRITHRIPLVPLALAILLAGCQGLPGGASTAAPAADPMAGAPAVTRGLDADSLSGLLVAELAGQRGDYTRATRGFLDVAERYDSAALAERATLAARFSEDTQLLEDAAQRWQALAPQSDNPARLLASLAIQRGDWDDALQQRLAAIRRGAEEELIGFVESALEAGVDPAPLLAMMREHLAARGKQTRHDSELATALLEAAAGERAAAEQRLAQLAREAPELPELWQIRARLALQADNPAQARSAARRGLEVAPGDPRLMLLLARAEIQLGGIEAAEATINALLDDHGDDAELRLGLARLFLEEEYLPPARRLLLPLVSDDEAPPLAFLLLGAIAEEEGEVDNALLYYRQVGEGEQFLTARLGAARMLIENDRLLDARTFLRLERLRHEAYRSELVSLEVELLDEAGLDDQADALLDSELSQHPDDEQLLYQRAMRAFADDDLAAMEADLRHIIENDLDNANALNALGYTLADADLEGRLEEARELIERAHALEPGNPAILDSMGWVRYRQGDPEEALPWLERAWSAMPDQEIAAHLIEVLWALGEEERARALLEEVRQRFEKRPLIDELLQRYPELDAPGRDD
;
A
#
# COMPACT_ATOMS: atom_id res chain seq x y z
N MET A 1 21.02 5.08 52.59
CA MET A 1 21.91 6.19 52.23
C MET A 1 23.18 5.63 51.59
N PRO A 2 23.72 6.21 50.55
CA PRO A 2 23.43 7.52 50.00
C PRO A 2 22.91 7.52 48.57
N ARG A 3 22.40 8.68 48.19
CA ARG A 3 21.88 9.13 46.87
C ARG A 3 23.01 9.27 45.84
N GLY A 4 22.80 8.79 44.62
CA GLY A 4 23.65 9.04 43.47
C GLY A 4 22.79 9.56 42.28
N THR A 5 23.08 10.77 41.95
CA THR A 5 22.47 11.73 41.03
C THR A 5 22.27 11.25 39.60
N LEU A 6 21.09 11.51 39.08
CA LEU A 6 20.71 11.51 37.66
C LEU A 6 21.56 12.54 36.87
N SER A 7 22.29 12.08 35.86
CA SER A 7 22.89 12.94 34.84
C SER A 7 22.10 12.80 33.55
N ARG A 8 21.33 13.82 33.20
CA ARG A 8 20.69 13.99 31.91
C ARG A 8 21.75 14.40 30.88
N ILE A 9 22.04 13.53 29.92
CA ILE A 9 22.83 13.91 28.73
C ILE A 9 21.84 14.29 27.63
N THR A 10 21.64 15.59 27.48
CA THR A 10 20.99 16.19 26.30
C THR A 10 22.04 16.40 25.23
N HIS A 11 22.07 15.56 24.20
CA HIS A 11 22.83 15.87 22.99
C HIS A 11 22.10 16.94 22.16
N ARG A 12 22.62 18.16 22.26
CA ARG A 12 22.29 19.25 21.34
C ARG A 12 23.16 19.08 20.09
N ILE A 13 22.51 18.90 18.93
CA ILE A 13 23.13 19.03 17.62
C ILE A 13 23.38 20.51 17.37
N PRO A 14 24.60 20.95 17.04
CA PRO A 14 24.86 22.35 16.74
C PRO A 14 24.39 22.68 15.33
N LEU A 15 23.42 23.60 15.23
CA LEU A 15 23.07 24.34 14.03
C LEU A 15 24.27 25.27 13.71
N VAL A 16 24.93 25.04 12.57
CA VAL A 16 25.91 25.97 12.01
C VAL A 16 25.14 27.01 11.19
N PRO A 17 25.18 28.30 11.57
CA PRO A 17 24.67 29.35 10.71
C PRO A 17 25.68 29.66 9.63
N LEU A 18 25.32 29.51 8.37
CA LEU A 18 26.08 29.98 7.21
C LEU A 18 25.93 31.49 7.16
N ALA A 19 26.90 32.20 7.75
CA ALA A 19 26.98 33.64 7.65
C ALA A 19 27.54 34.02 6.26
N LEU A 20 26.68 34.63 5.44
CA LEU A 20 27.07 35.27 4.18
C LEU A 20 27.76 36.59 4.51
N ALA A 21 29.11 36.58 4.52
CA ALA A 21 29.90 37.77 4.67
C ALA A 21 29.94 38.54 3.34
N ILE A 22 29.20 39.67 3.28
CA ILE A 22 29.39 40.67 2.20
C ILE A 22 30.63 41.47 2.55
N LEU A 23 31.71 41.21 1.80
CA LEU A 23 32.93 42.03 1.83
C LEU A 23 32.70 43.32 1.03
N LEU A 24 32.46 44.42 1.74
CA LEU A 24 32.67 45.76 1.25
C LEU A 24 34.18 46.01 1.30
N ALA A 25 34.88 45.85 0.17
CA ALA A 25 36.25 46.29 0.02
C ALA A 25 36.26 47.72 -0.54
N GLY A 26 36.65 48.64 0.34
CA GLY A 26 36.85 50.03 -0.03
C GLY A 26 38.07 50.22 -0.95
N CYS A 27 37.94 51.15 -1.85
CA CYS A 27 39.01 51.61 -2.74
C CYS A 27 40.19 52.19 -1.95
N GLN A 28 41.35 51.59 -2.10
CA GLN A 28 42.64 52.34 -1.94
C GLN A 28 43.50 52.13 -3.20
N GLY A 29 43.84 53.20 -3.86
CA GLY A 29 44.54 53.21 -5.07
C GLY A 29 46.06 52.92 -4.88
N LEU A 30 46.61 52.24 -5.87
CA LEU A 30 48.06 52.22 -6.16
C LEU A 30 48.29 52.59 -7.63
N PRO A 31 49.39 53.25 -7.95
CA PRO A 31 49.56 53.95 -9.22
C PRO A 31 50.23 53.09 -10.30
N GLY A 32 49.78 53.28 -11.51
CA GLY A 32 50.61 53.34 -12.69
C GLY A 32 51.07 52.02 -13.32
N GLY A 33 50.32 51.59 -14.34
CA GLY A 33 50.80 50.68 -15.37
C GLY A 33 49.78 50.70 -16.52
N ALA A 34 50.09 51.48 -17.55
CA ALA A 34 49.26 51.54 -18.75
C ALA A 34 49.31 50.21 -19.52
N SER A 35 48.30 49.40 -19.37
CA SER A 35 47.99 48.30 -20.28
C SER A 35 46.70 48.67 -21.02
N THR A 36 46.81 48.80 -22.34
CA THR A 36 45.68 49.03 -23.22
C THR A 36 44.81 47.75 -23.25
N ALA A 37 43.93 47.61 -22.23
CA ALA A 37 42.86 46.61 -22.27
C ALA A 37 41.80 47.14 -23.22
N ALA A 38 41.38 46.29 -24.17
CA ALA A 38 40.19 46.51 -24.99
C ALA A 38 39.00 46.81 -24.06
N PRO A 39 38.07 47.70 -24.46
CA PRO A 39 36.90 47.99 -23.65
C PRO A 39 36.15 46.68 -23.38
N ALA A 40 35.91 46.39 -22.08
CA ALA A 40 35.09 45.27 -21.68
C ALA A 40 33.76 45.38 -22.41
N ALA A 41 33.38 44.33 -23.11
CA ALA A 41 32.08 44.26 -23.77
C ALA A 41 30.99 44.57 -22.73
N ASP A 42 30.14 45.51 -23.04
CA ASP A 42 29.01 45.88 -22.20
C ASP A 42 28.14 44.60 -21.99
N PRO A 43 28.01 44.11 -20.76
CA PRO A 43 27.21 42.92 -20.48
C PRO A 43 25.75 43.09 -20.87
N MET A 44 25.30 44.30 -21.15
CA MET A 44 23.95 44.61 -21.62
C MET A 44 23.85 44.77 -23.15
N ALA A 45 24.95 44.67 -23.91
CA ALA A 45 24.95 44.88 -25.36
C ALA A 45 24.13 43.86 -26.17
N GLY A 46 23.71 42.75 -25.53
CA GLY A 46 22.81 41.73 -26.11
C GLY A 46 21.44 41.68 -25.46
N ALA A 47 21.15 42.53 -24.49
CA ALA A 47 19.85 42.53 -23.85
C ALA A 47 18.77 43.05 -24.81
N PRO A 48 17.62 42.38 -24.93
CA PRO A 48 16.54 42.87 -25.76
C PRO A 48 16.10 44.26 -25.30
N ALA A 49 15.81 45.15 -26.23
CA ALA A 49 15.40 46.52 -25.94
C ALA A 49 14.15 46.48 -25.02
N VAL A 50 14.22 47.15 -23.87
CA VAL A 50 13.10 47.32 -22.97
C VAL A 50 12.07 48.20 -23.66
N THR A 51 11.07 47.58 -24.28
CA THR A 51 10.00 48.27 -25.03
C THR A 51 8.92 48.81 -24.12
N ARG A 52 8.83 48.36 -22.86
CA ARG A 52 7.83 48.76 -21.85
C ARG A 52 8.46 48.70 -20.45
N GLY A 53 8.53 49.83 -19.80
CA GLY A 53 8.98 49.92 -18.39
C GLY A 53 7.86 49.39 -17.45
N LEU A 54 8.26 48.95 -16.26
CA LEU A 54 7.33 48.64 -15.18
C LEU A 54 6.60 49.93 -14.75
N ASP A 55 5.28 49.87 -14.69
CA ASP A 55 4.50 50.92 -14.04
C ASP A 55 4.71 50.89 -12.51
N ALA A 56 4.34 51.98 -11.82
CA ALA A 56 4.56 52.12 -10.38
C ALA A 56 3.82 51.06 -9.56
N ASP A 57 2.62 50.63 -9.98
CA ASP A 57 1.80 49.65 -9.29
C ASP A 57 2.43 48.25 -9.42
N SER A 58 2.89 47.89 -10.60
CA SER A 58 3.57 46.61 -10.84
C SER A 58 4.92 46.53 -10.12
N LEU A 59 5.68 47.64 -10.07
CA LEU A 59 6.91 47.68 -9.26
C LEU A 59 6.61 47.52 -7.78
N SER A 60 5.60 48.21 -7.28
CA SER A 60 5.15 48.07 -5.89
C SER A 60 4.68 46.66 -5.59
N GLY A 61 3.90 46.04 -6.50
CA GLY A 61 3.44 44.64 -6.40
C GLY A 61 4.59 43.65 -6.29
N LEU A 62 5.64 43.81 -7.14
CA LEU A 62 6.84 42.96 -7.09
C LEU A 62 7.61 43.11 -5.78
N LEU A 63 7.78 44.34 -5.29
CA LEU A 63 8.44 44.58 -4.00
C LEU A 63 7.68 43.95 -2.84
N VAL A 64 6.35 44.04 -2.84
CA VAL A 64 5.48 43.40 -1.84
C VAL A 64 5.58 41.89 -1.93
N ALA A 65 5.55 41.31 -3.13
CA ALA A 65 5.71 39.87 -3.34
C ALA A 65 7.08 39.36 -2.85
N GLU A 66 8.14 40.09 -3.15
CA GLU A 66 9.49 39.77 -2.69
C GLU A 66 9.60 39.80 -1.16
N LEU A 67 9.10 40.85 -0.52
CA LEU A 67 9.09 40.98 0.93
C LEU A 67 8.19 39.93 1.62
N ALA A 68 7.09 39.53 0.98
CA ALA A 68 6.22 38.47 1.46
C ALA A 68 6.98 37.13 1.45
N GLY A 69 7.64 36.80 0.36
CA GLY A 69 8.48 35.59 0.25
C GLY A 69 9.60 35.54 1.29
N GLN A 70 10.30 36.66 1.52
CA GLN A 70 11.34 36.75 2.55
C GLN A 70 10.81 36.55 3.99
N ARG A 71 9.52 36.80 4.22
CA ARG A 71 8.86 36.62 5.51
C ARG A 71 8.15 35.29 5.66
N GLY A 72 8.22 34.41 4.65
CA GLY A 72 7.54 33.11 4.64
C GLY A 72 6.08 33.17 4.22
N ASP A 73 5.54 34.33 3.81
CA ASP A 73 4.18 34.44 3.25
C ASP A 73 4.22 34.10 1.75
N TYR A 74 4.43 32.80 1.46
CA TYR A 74 4.62 32.31 0.10
C TYR A 74 3.36 32.41 -0.75
N THR A 75 2.19 32.26 -0.16
CA THR A 75 0.90 32.43 -0.85
C THR A 75 0.77 33.85 -1.41
N ARG A 76 1.08 34.85 -0.59
CA ARG A 76 1.04 36.26 -1.02
C ARG A 76 2.15 36.56 -2.04
N ALA A 77 3.34 36.01 -1.87
CA ALA A 77 4.43 36.14 -2.82
C ALA A 77 4.04 35.59 -4.19
N THR A 78 3.48 34.36 -4.22
CA THR A 78 3.04 33.69 -5.46
C THR A 78 2.01 34.53 -6.21
N ARG A 79 0.95 34.97 -5.51
CA ARG A 79 -0.12 35.76 -6.14
C ARG A 79 0.40 37.08 -6.69
N GLY A 80 1.30 37.75 -5.96
CA GLY A 80 1.91 39.00 -6.41
C GLY A 80 2.81 38.83 -7.63
N PHE A 81 3.60 37.75 -7.70
CA PHE A 81 4.40 37.44 -8.90
C PHE A 81 3.51 37.05 -10.08
N LEU A 82 2.44 36.27 -9.89
CA LEU A 82 1.50 35.89 -10.96
C LEU A 82 0.78 37.08 -11.57
N ASP A 83 0.30 38.03 -10.74
CA ASP A 83 -0.39 39.25 -11.23
C ASP A 83 0.51 40.05 -12.18
N VAL A 84 1.78 40.24 -11.83
CA VAL A 84 2.72 40.96 -12.67
C VAL A 84 3.17 40.10 -13.86
N ALA A 85 3.34 38.77 -13.69
CA ALA A 85 3.64 37.86 -14.77
C ALA A 85 2.59 37.89 -15.87
N GLU A 86 1.31 37.97 -15.48
CA GLU A 86 0.18 38.07 -16.42
C GLU A 86 0.16 39.42 -17.16
N ARG A 87 0.41 40.52 -16.45
CA ARG A 87 0.38 41.87 -17.02
C ARG A 87 1.47 42.13 -18.05
N TYR A 88 2.64 41.49 -17.88
CA TYR A 88 3.83 41.69 -18.71
C TYR A 88 4.22 40.47 -19.56
N ASP A 89 3.40 39.44 -19.60
CA ASP A 89 3.68 38.17 -20.27
C ASP A 89 5.07 37.61 -19.92
N SER A 90 5.46 37.69 -18.64
CA SER A 90 6.80 37.37 -18.18
C SER A 90 6.90 35.93 -17.67
N ALA A 91 7.49 35.07 -18.49
CA ALA A 91 7.79 33.69 -18.08
C ALA A 91 8.68 33.62 -16.84
N ALA A 92 9.64 34.53 -16.69
CA ALA A 92 10.54 34.57 -15.53
C ALA A 92 9.79 34.88 -14.21
N LEU A 93 8.76 35.72 -14.25
CA LEU A 93 7.92 36.01 -13.08
C LEU A 93 6.98 34.85 -12.77
N ALA A 94 6.45 34.16 -13.77
CA ALA A 94 5.65 32.95 -13.58
C ALA A 94 6.49 31.79 -12.99
N GLU A 95 7.74 31.63 -13.44
CA GLU A 95 8.69 30.70 -12.82
C GLU A 95 8.93 31.05 -11.35
N ARG A 96 9.17 32.33 -11.05
CA ARG A 96 9.40 32.79 -9.68
C ARG A 96 8.16 32.59 -8.79
N ALA A 97 6.95 32.80 -9.34
CA ALA A 97 5.69 32.49 -8.67
C ALA A 97 5.60 30.99 -8.34
N THR A 98 5.91 30.14 -9.31
CA THR A 98 5.90 28.68 -9.14
C THR A 98 6.89 28.24 -8.07
N LEU A 99 8.10 28.80 -8.04
CA LEU A 99 9.10 28.53 -7.01
C LEU A 99 8.62 28.95 -5.62
N ALA A 100 7.92 30.10 -5.48
CA ALA A 100 7.34 30.54 -4.23
C ALA A 100 6.17 29.61 -3.79
N ALA A 101 5.32 29.21 -4.73
CA ALA A 101 4.18 28.32 -4.48
C ALA A 101 4.59 26.94 -3.91
N ARG A 102 5.78 26.42 -4.26
CA ARG A 102 6.30 25.16 -3.69
C ARG A 102 6.43 25.15 -2.17
N PHE A 103 6.49 26.31 -1.55
CA PHE A 103 6.62 26.49 -0.10
C PHE A 103 5.34 26.96 0.57
N SER A 104 4.20 27.07 -0.18
CA SER A 104 2.95 27.66 0.32
C SER A 104 1.98 26.63 0.93
N GLU A 105 2.26 25.36 0.91
CA GLU A 105 1.35 24.25 1.29
C GLU A 105 0.02 24.24 0.48
N ASP A 106 -0.14 25.13 -0.50
CA ASP A 106 -1.32 25.25 -1.36
C ASP A 106 -1.01 24.62 -2.72
N THR A 107 -1.38 23.35 -2.87
CA THR A 107 -1.12 22.56 -4.09
C THR A 107 -1.82 23.13 -5.32
N GLN A 108 -3.05 23.68 -5.14
CA GLN A 108 -3.79 24.30 -6.24
C GLN A 108 -3.09 25.57 -6.74
N LEU A 109 -2.60 26.40 -5.82
CA LEU A 109 -1.85 27.60 -6.16
C LEU A 109 -0.53 27.27 -6.89
N LEU A 110 0.12 26.18 -6.51
CA LEU A 110 1.32 25.67 -7.19
C LEU A 110 0.99 25.24 -8.63
N GLU A 111 -0.11 24.52 -8.80
CA GLU A 111 -0.58 24.06 -10.11
C GLU A 111 -0.93 25.25 -11.02
N ASP A 112 -1.72 26.21 -10.53
CA ASP A 112 -2.10 27.41 -11.27
C ASP A 112 -0.84 28.21 -11.72
N ALA A 113 0.14 28.35 -10.83
CA ALA A 113 1.39 29.01 -11.14
C ALA A 113 2.20 28.25 -12.22
N ALA A 114 2.28 26.93 -12.12
CA ALA A 114 2.97 26.09 -13.09
C ALA A 114 2.28 26.10 -14.47
N GLN A 115 0.95 26.07 -14.50
CA GLN A 115 0.17 26.21 -15.76
C GLN A 115 0.41 27.56 -16.42
N ARG A 116 0.45 28.65 -15.62
CA ARG A 116 0.76 29.98 -16.14
C ARG A 116 2.20 30.04 -16.68
N TRP A 117 3.15 29.46 -15.97
CA TRP A 117 4.52 29.34 -16.45
C TRP A 117 4.62 28.56 -17.75
N GLN A 118 3.90 27.43 -17.86
CA GLN A 118 3.85 26.63 -19.08
C GLN A 118 3.29 27.43 -20.28
N ALA A 119 2.25 28.22 -20.05
CA ALA A 119 1.66 29.06 -21.09
C ALA A 119 2.59 30.15 -21.59
N LEU A 120 3.37 30.78 -20.68
CA LEU A 120 4.30 31.86 -20.99
C LEU A 120 5.67 31.37 -21.48
N ALA A 121 6.03 30.12 -21.20
CA ALA A 121 7.29 29.49 -21.62
C ALA A 121 7.04 28.21 -22.43
N PRO A 122 6.41 28.29 -23.62
CA PRO A 122 5.97 27.12 -24.38
C PRO A 122 7.12 26.22 -24.87
N GLN A 123 8.37 26.70 -24.83
CA GLN A 123 9.55 25.92 -25.20
C GLN A 123 10.27 25.28 -23.98
N SER A 124 9.89 25.65 -22.75
CA SER A 124 10.47 25.06 -21.55
C SER A 124 9.77 23.74 -21.19
N ASP A 125 10.54 22.74 -20.83
CA ASP A 125 10.06 21.46 -20.34
C ASP A 125 9.78 21.47 -18.82
N ASN A 126 10.43 22.37 -18.04
CA ASN A 126 10.34 22.42 -16.60
C ASN A 126 8.90 22.50 -16.03
N PRO A 127 8.01 23.41 -16.52
CA PRO A 127 6.65 23.47 -16.00
C PRO A 127 5.85 22.19 -16.29
N ALA A 128 6.06 21.56 -17.43
CA ALA A 128 5.40 20.32 -17.79
C ALA A 128 5.87 19.15 -16.88
N ARG A 129 7.16 19.10 -16.54
CA ARG A 129 7.67 18.11 -15.57
C ARG A 129 7.05 18.28 -14.18
N LEU A 130 6.92 19.53 -13.71
CA LEU A 130 6.29 19.82 -12.43
C LEU A 130 4.80 19.43 -12.43
N LEU A 131 4.06 19.80 -13.49
CA LEU A 131 2.65 19.43 -13.64
C LEU A 131 2.45 17.93 -13.70
N ALA A 132 3.33 17.19 -14.38
CA ALA A 132 3.31 15.73 -14.38
C ALA A 132 3.48 15.15 -12.96
N SER A 133 4.39 15.71 -12.16
CA SER A 133 4.58 15.26 -10.78
C SER A 133 3.37 15.54 -9.89
N LEU A 134 2.72 16.70 -10.06
CA LEU A 134 1.49 17.05 -9.34
C LEU A 134 0.30 16.15 -9.76
N ALA A 135 0.20 15.82 -11.03
CA ALA A 135 -0.82 14.90 -11.54
C ALA A 135 -0.65 13.48 -10.94
N ILE A 136 0.59 12.97 -10.84
CA ILE A 136 0.87 11.68 -10.16
C ILE A 136 0.43 11.71 -8.71
N GLN A 137 0.71 12.79 -7.97
CA GLN A 137 0.30 12.94 -6.56
C GLN A 137 -1.22 12.93 -6.38
N ARG A 138 -1.99 13.37 -7.38
CA ARG A 138 -3.45 13.31 -7.39
C ARG A 138 -4.01 11.97 -7.88
N GLY A 139 -3.16 11.08 -8.35
CA GLY A 139 -3.58 9.84 -9.01
C GLY A 139 -4.10 10.03 -10.45
N ASP A 140 -3.89 11.20 -11.05
CA ASP A 140 -4.30 11.50 -12.44
C ASP A 140 -3.18 11.13 -13.41
N TRP A 141 -3.11 9.85 -13.71
CA TRP A 141 -2.04 9.28 -14.54
C TRP A 141 -2.16 9.69 -16.02
N ASP A 142 -3.36 9.97 -16.49
CA ASP A 142 -3.59 10.42 -17.87
C ASP A 142 -3.03 11.83 -18.08
N ASP A 143 -3.34 12.78 -17.18
CA ASP A 143 -2.75 14.11 -17.24
C ASP A 143 -1.23 14.04 -17.02
N ALA A 144 -0.76 13.19 -16.09
CA ALA A 144 0.67 13.00 -15.86
C ALA A 144 1.41 12.56 -17.13
N LEU A 145 0.89 11.58 -17.86
CA LEU A 145 1.47 11.15 -19.13
C LEU A 145 1.41 12.26 -20.17
N GLN A 146 0.27 12.96 -20.29
CA GLN A 146 0.12 14.06 -21.23
C GLN A 146 1.19 15.15 -21.00
N GLN A 147 1.43 15.52 -19.76
CA GLN A 147 2.44 16.52 -19.39
C GLN A 147 3.87 16.00 -19.66
N ARG A 148 4.18 14.73 -19.35
CA ARG A 148 5.47 14.11 -19.67
C ARG A 148 5.72 14.12 -21.18
N LEU A 149 4.75 13.69 -21.98
CA LEU A 149 4.85 13.72 -23.44
C LEU A 149 5.00 15.15 -23.97
N ALA A 150 4.38 16.14 -23.32
CA ALA A 150 4.56 17.55 -23.67
C ALA A 150 5.98 18.03 -23.33
N ALA A 151 6.57 17.61 -22.20
CA ALA A 151 7.95 17.91 -21.86
C ALA A 151 8.93 17.28 -22.85
N ILE A 152 8.73 16.03 -23.23
CA ILE A 152 9.54 15.31 -24.22
C ILE A 152 9.50 15.99 -25.59
N ARG A 153 8.35 16.51 -26.02
CA ARG A 153 8.24 17.29 -27.26
C ARG A 153 9.07 18.58 -27.22
N ARG A 154 9.36 19.11 -26.03
CA ARG A 154 10.17 20.30 -25.81
C ARG A 154 11.66 20.00 -25.59
N GLY A 155 12.05 18.73 -25.60
CA GLY A 155 13.46 18.31 -25.50
C GLY A 155 13.85 17.68 -24.15
N ALA A 156 12.90 17.42 -23.26
CA ALA A 156 13.16 16.65 -22.06
C ALA A 156 13.61 15.22 -22.40
N GLU A 157 14.33 14.60 -21.47
CA GLU A 157 14.65 13.17 -21.53
C GLU A 157 13.38 12.31 -21.42
N GLU A 158 13.41 11.16 -22.07
CA GLU A 158 12.33 10.19 -21.99
C GLU A 158 12.57 9.28 -20.77
N GLU A 159 11.77 9.35 -19.76
CA GLU A 159 11.78 8.46 -18.61
C GLU A 159 10.39 7.81 -18.50
N LEU A 160 9.96 7.15 -19.57
CA LEU A 160 8.61 6.63 -19.70
C LEU A 160 8.49 5.19 -19.19
N ILE A 161 9.57 4.39 -19.23
CA ILE A 161 9.56 3.02 -18.68
C ILE A 161 9.19 3.06 -17.21
N GLY A 162 9.94 3.80 -16.39
CA GLY A 162 9.68 3.91 -14.95
C GLY A 162 8.32 4.51 -14.62
N PHE A 163 7.85 5.48 -15.42
CA PHE A 163 6.50 6.03 -15.28
C PHE A 163 5.42 4.97 -15.51
N VAL A 164 5.54 4.20 -16.59
CA VAL A 164 4.57 3.14 -16.93
C VAL A 164 4.60 2.03 -15.87
N GLU A 165 5.78 1.63 -15.40
CA GLU A 165 5.91 0.66 -14.32
C GLU A 165 5.18 1.12 -13.06
N SER A 166 5.40 2.37 -12.63
CA SER A 166 4.72 2.94 -11.46
C SER A 166 3.19 3.04 -11.65
N ALA A 167 2.71 3.37 -12.86
CA ALA A 167 1.28 3.40 -13.15
C ALA A 167 0.64 2.01 -13.06
N LEU A 168 1.31 0.99 -13.62
CA LEU A 168 0.84 -0.39 -13.58
C LEU A 168 0.87 -0.97 -12.15
N GLU A 169 1.88 -0.64 -11.35
CA GLU A 169 1.97 -1.00 -9.94
C GLU A 169 0.85 -0.36 -9.11
N ALA A 170 0.44 0.85 -9.47
CA ALA A 170 -0.71 1.54 -8.85
C ALA A 170 -2.08 1.00 -9.33
N GLY A 171 -2.12 -0.01 -10.20
CA GLY A 171 -3.34 -0.63 -10.69
C GLY A 171 -4.13 0.20 -11.72
N VAL A 172 -3.47 1.13 -12.40
CA VAL A 172 -4.11 2.00 -13.41
C VAL A 172 -4.49 1.20 -14.65
N ASP A 173 -5.68 1.48 -15.21
CA ASP A 173 -6.08 0.91 -16.50
C ASP A 173 -5.05 1.29 -17.58
N PRO A 174 -4.39 0.32 -18.22
CA PRO A 174 -3.39 0.61 -19.25
C PRO A 174 -3.97 1.17 -20.56
N ALA A 175 -5.27 1.01 -20.83
CA ALA A 175 -5.84 1.32 -22.13
C ALA A 175 -5.77 2.82 -22.53
N PRO A 176 -6.09 3.80 -21.65
CA PRO A 176 -5.94 5.22 -21.97
C PRO A 176 -4.48 5.60 -22.22
N LEU A 177 -3.57 5.13 -21.34
CA LEU A 177 -2.14 5.40 -21.46
C LEU A 177 -1.56 4.82 -22.75
N LEU A 178 -1.97 3.61 -23.13
CA LEU A 178 -1.57 2.96 -24.39
C LEU A 178 -2.01 3.75 -25.61
N ALA A 179 -3.23 4.27 -25.61
CA ALA A 179 -3.74 5.09 -26.71
C ALA A 179 -2.87 6.34 -26.90
N MET A 180 -2.53 7.05 -25.82
CA MET A 180 -1.67 8.24 -25.87
C MET A 180 -0.25 7.92 -26.33
N MET A 181 0.31 6.80 -25.88
CA MET A 181 1.65 6.36 -26.30
C MET A 181 1.69 5.99 -27.78
N ARG A 182 0.68 5.32 -28.30
CA ARG A 182 0.56 5.00 -29.73
C ARG A 182 0.45 6.24 -30.59
N GLU A 183 -0.34 7.24 -30.17
CA GLU A 183 -0.42 8.54 -30.83
C GLU A 183 0.94 9.26 -30.84
N HIS A 184 1.62 9.26 -29.69
CA HIS A 184 2.95 9.84 -29.56
C HIS A 184 3.97 9.22 -30.53
N LEU A 185 4.02 7.89 -30.60
CA LEU A 185 4.91 7.18 -31.53
C LEU A 185 4.56 7.46 -32.99
N ALA A 186 3.27 7.49 -33.34
CA ALA A 186 2.82 7.79 -34.68
C ALA A 186 3.20 9.23 -35.15
N ALA A 187 3.14 10.20 -34.23
CA ALA A 187 3.49 11.60 -34.52
C ALA A 187 5.00 11.81 -34.73
N ARG A 188 5.87 10.96 -34.18
CA ARG A 188 7.34 11.11 -34.24
C ARG A 188 8.01 10.51 -35.46
N GLY A 189 7.37 9.61 -36.14
CA GLY A 189 7.90 8.94 -37.33
C GLY A 189 9.17 8.12 -37.01
N LYS A 190 10.22 8.23 -37.85
CA LYS A 190 11.44 7.41 -37.71
C LYS A 190 12.45 7.90 -36.66
N GLN A 191 12.16 8.92 -35.87
CA GLN A 191 12.97 9.29 -34.72
C GLN A 191 12.62 8.39 -33.53
N THR A 192 12.99 7.14 -33.62
CA THR A 192 12.78 6.13 -32.56
C THR A 192 13.64 6.44 -31.36
N ARG A 193 13.01 6.76 -30.25
CA ARG A 193 13.63 6.67 -28.94
C ARG A 193 13.16 5.38 -28.29
N HIS A 194 14.11 4.55 -27.94
CA HIS A 194 13.85 3.17 -27.49
C HIS A 194 13.02 3.11 -26.19
N ASP A 195 13.14 4.13 -25.34
CA ASP A 195 12.39 4.23 -24.09
C ASP A 195 10.86 4.28 -24.33
N SER A 196 10.41 5.12 -25.27
CA SER A 196 8.98 5.18 -25.66
C SER A 196 8.45 3.87 -26.25
N GLU A 197 9.27 3.18 -27.04
CA GLU A 197 8.88 1.88 -27.61
C GLU A 197 8.80 0.79 -26.51
N LEU A 198 9.75 0.78 -25.57
CA LEU A 198 9.77 -0.15 -24.45
C LEU A 198 8.59 0.11 -23.49
N ALA A 199 8.31 1.37 -23.16
CA ALA A 199 7.16 1.76 -22.36
C ALA A 199 5.83 1.36 -23.02
N THR A 200 5.73 1.53 -24.36
CA THR A 200 4.55 1.09 -25.10
C THR A 200 4.39 -0.43 -25.07
N ALA A 201 5.48 -1.20 -25.19
CA ALA A 201 5.42 -2.65 -25.10
C ALA A 201 4.92 -3.14 -23.73
N LEU A 202 5.29 -2.45 -22.65
CA LEU A 202 4.77 -2.75 -21.30
C LEU A 202 3.26 -2.52 -21.20
N LEU A 203 2.77 -1.39 -21.74
CA LEU A 203 1.34 -1.10 -21.77
C LEU A 203 0.56 -2.06 -22.68
N GLU A 204 1.11 -2.45 -23.84
CA GLU A 204 0.51 -3.47 -24.71
C GLU A 204 0.38 -4.82 -23.98
N ALA A 205 1.41 -5.23 -23.24
CA ALA A 205 1.36 -6.46 -22.46
C ALA A 205 0.31 -6.39 -21.34
N ALA A 206 0.26 -5.27 -20.61
CA ALA A 206 -0.69 -5.05 -19.52
C ALA A 206 -2.14 -4.96 -20.02
N ALA A 207 -2.37 -4.38 -21.21
CA ALA A 207 -3.68 -4.35 -21.86
C ALA A 207 -4.11 -5.70 -22.46
N GLY A 208 -3.32 -6.77 -22.29
CA GLY A 208 -3.62 -8.09 -22.86
C GLY A 208 -3.19 -8.27 -24.32
N GLU A 209 -2.62 -7.25 -24.95
CA GLU A 209 -2.17 -7.26 -26.35
C GLU A 209 -0.76 -7.89 -26.48
N ARG A 210 -0.55 -9.07 -25.91
CA ARG A 210 0.77 -9.75 -25.81
C ARG A 210 1.47 -9.90 -27.15
N ALA A 211 0.71 -10.20 -28.22
CA ALA A 211 1.28 -10.39 -29.56
C ALA A 211 1.87 -9.07 -30.11
N ALA A 212 1.23 -7.93 -29.85
CA ALA A 212 1.74 -6.61 -30.25
C ALA A 212 3.01 -6.25 -29.47
N ALA A 213 3.01 -6.46 -28.16
CA ALA A 213 4.18 -6.26 -27.31
C ALA A 213 5.38 -7.08 -27.77
N GLU A 214 5.17 -8.38 -28.04
CA GLU A 214 6.25 -9.27 -28.49
C GLU A 214 6.78 -8.89 -29.88
N GLN A 215 5.90 -8.50 -30.80
CA GLN A 215 6.31 -8.02 -32.12
C GLN A 215 7.18 -6.75 -32.00
N ARG A 216 6.79 -5.79 -31.15
CA ARG A 216 7.55 -4.55 -30.89
C ARG A 216 8.92 -4.87 -30.29
N LEU A 217 8.96 -5.66 -29.25
CA LEU A 217 10.20 -6.06 -28.59
C LEU A 217 11.13 -6.90 -29.51
N ALA A 218 10.55 -7.74 -30.37
CA ALA A 218 11.34 -8.48 -31.37
C ALA A 218 11.91 -7.56 -32.46
N GLN A 219 11.24 -6.46 -32.78
CA GLN A 219 11.77 -5.45 -33.69
C GLN A 219 12.91 -4.68 -33.03
N LEU A 220 12.71 -4.21 -31.80
CA LEU A 220 13.76 -3.53 -31.02
C LEU A 220 15.00 -4.40 -30.83
N ALA A 221 14.84 -5.71 -30.61
CA ALA A 221 15.97 -6.63 -30.48
C ALA A 221 16.83 -6.75 -31.77
N ARG A 222 16.29 -6.36 -32.92
CA ARG A 222 17.05 -6.31 -34.19
C ARG A 222 17.68 -4.95 -34.42
N GLU A 223 17.04 -3.87 -33.95
CA GLU A 223 17.46 -2.49 -34.17
C GLU A 223 18.45 -1.99 -33.12
N ALA A 224 18.26 -2.38 -31.86
CA ALA A 224 19.04 -1.95 -30.71
C ALA A 224 19.28 -3.10 -29.71
N PRO A 225 19.97 -4.16 -30.10
CA PRO A 225 20.23 -5.32 -29.23
C PRO A 225 21.13 -5.03 -28.02
N GLU A 226 21.76 -3.86 -28.00
CA GLU A 226 22.66 -3.38 -26.95
C GLU A 226 21.93 -2.74 -25.76
N LEU A 227 20.60 -2.68 -25.75
CA LEU A 227 19.82 -2.10 -24.65
C LEU A 227 19.53 -3.15 -23.58
N PRO A 228 20.06 -3.00 -22.35
CA PRO A 228 19.78 -3.95 -21.26
C PRO A 228 18.27 -3.99 -20.88
N GLU A 229 17.62 -2.83 -20.87
CA GLU A 229 16.19 -2.67 -20.52
C GLU A 229 15.28 -3.49 -21.44
N LEU A 230 15.63 -3.59 -22.72
CA LEU A 230 14.93 -4.45 -23.68
C LEU A 230 14.89 -5.90 -23.21
N TRP A 231 16.04 -6.42 -22.76
CA TRP A 231 16.17 -7.81 -22.34
C TRP A 231 15.54 -8.05 -20.97
N GLN A 232 15.60 -7.05 -20.06
CA GLN A 232 14.89 -7.08 -18.77
C GLN A 232 13.38 -7.20 -18.99
N ILE A 233 12.79 -6.34 -19.84
CA ILE A 233 11.35 -6.35 -20.15
C ILE A 233 10.97 -7.66 -20.82
N ARG A 234 11.74 -8.15 -21.81
CA ARG A 234 11.46 -9.43 -22.47
C ARG A 234 11.51 -10.62 -21.50
N ALA A 235 12.49 -10.67 -20.61
CA ALA A 235 12.59 -11.73 -19.63
C ALA A 235 11.42 -11.69 -18.64
N ARG A 236 11.06 -10.50 -18.13
CA ARG A 236 9.93 -10.31 -17.22
C ARG A 236 8.60 -10.72 -17.85
N LEU A 237 8.30 -10.23 -19.06
CA LEU A 237 7.06 -10.58 -19.75
C LEU A 237 6.97 -12.06 -20.11
N ALA A 238 8.10 -12.71 -20.39
CA ALA A 238 8.15 -14.15 -20.61
C ALA A 238 7.84 -14.93 -19.33
N LEU A 239 8.34 -14.51 -18.16
CA LEU A 239 7.96 -15.10 -16.86
C LEU A 239 6.49 -14.93 -16.55
N GLN A 240 5.93 -13.73 -16.77
CA GLN A 240 4.51 -13.46 -16.61
C GLN A 240 3.61 -14.28 -17.55
N ALA A 241 4.16 -14.71 -18.67
CA ALA A 241 3.47 -15.58 -19.64
C ALA A 241 3.72 -17.09 -19.40
N ASP A 242 4.30 -17.45 -18.24
CA ASP A 242 4.66 -18.83 -17.90
C ASP A 242 5.58 -19.49 -18.95
N ASN A 243 6.53 -18.70 -19.47
CA ASN A 243 7.52 -19.16 -20.44
C ASN A 243 8.97 -18.96 -19.92
N PRO A 244 9.40 -19.73 -18.92
CA PRO A 244 10.71 -19.55 -18.31
C PRO A 244 11.87 -19.85 -19.27
N ALA A 245 11.66 -20.66 -20.31
CA ALA A 245 12.69 -20.93 -21.31
C ALA A 245 13.02 -19.67 -22.14
N GLN A 246 12.01 -18.90 -22.54
CA GLN A 246 12.19 -17.64 -23.25
C GLN A 246 12.78 -16.58 -22.30
N ALA A 247 12.33 -16.52 -21.06
CA ALA A 247 12.86 -15.63 -20.03
C ALA A 247 14.36 -15.86 -19.81
N ARG A 248 14.78 -17.11 -19.62
CA ARG A 248 16.18 -17.47 -19.51
C ARG A 248 17.01 -17.02 -20.71
N SER A 249 16.49 -17.24 -21.92
CA SER A 249 17.18 -16.82 -23.14
C SER A 249 17.34 -15.29 -23.22
N ALA A 250 16.29 -14.54 -22.87
CA ALA A 250 16.32 -13.08 -22.85
C ALA A 250 17.29 -12.57 -21.78
N ALA A 251 17.21 -13.08 -20.55
CA ALA A 251 18.07 -12.66 -19.45
C ALA A 251 19.56 -12.94 -19.76
N ARG A 252 19.90 -14.09 -20.30
CA ARG A 252 21.27 -14.41 -20.75
C ARG A 252 21.75 -13.44 -21.82
N ARG A 253 20.89 -13.11 -22.78
CA ARG A 253 21.23 -12.14 -23.81
C ARG A 253 21.48 -10.75 -23.24
N GLY A 254 20.66 -10.33 -22.26
CA GLY A 254 20.86 -9.09 -21.54
C GLY A 254 22.18 -9.05 -20.77
N LEU A 255 22.56 -10.16 -20.13
CA LEU A 255 23.85 -10.27 -19.42
C LEU A 255 25.07 -10.31 -20.34
N GLU A 256 24.93 -10.66 -21.61
CA GLU A 256 25.99 -10.46 -22.60
C GLU A 256 26.24 -8.98 -22.89
N VAL A 257 25.20 -8.13 -22.77
CA VAL A 257 25.27 -6.68 -23.00
C VAL A 257 25.66 -5.93 -21.72
N ALA A 258 25.07 -6.29 -20.59
CA ALA A 258 25.32 -5.72 -19.28
C ALA A 258 25.73 -6.81 -18.28
N PRO A 259 26.98 -7.25 -18.28
CA PRO A 259 27.48 -8.24 -17.34
C PRO A 259 27.34 -7.74 -15.90
N GLY A 260 26.75 -8.58 -15.03
CA GLY A 260 26.54 -8.23 -13.62
C GLY A 260 25.32 -7.34 -13.33
N ASP A 261 24.45 -7.07 -14.31
CA ASP A 261 23.21 -6.36 -14.05
C ASP A 261 22.32 -7.17 -13.08
N PRO A 262 22.03 -6.65 -11.87
CA PRO A 262 21.33 -7.40 -10.83
C PRO A 262 19.89 -7.76 -11.20
N ARG A 263 19.21 -6.93 -11.98
CA ARG A 263 17.83 -7.20 -12.42
C ARG A 263 17.80 -8.36 -13.42
N LEU A 264 18.75 -8.38 -14.34
CA LEU A 264 18.87 -9.49 -15.29
C LEU A 264 19.30 -10.79 -14.61
N MET A 265 20.19 -10.72 -13.60
CA MET A 265 20.59 -11.88 -12.80
C MET A 265 19.41 -12.46 -12.01
N LEU A 266 18.58 -11.62 -11.40
CA LEU A 266 17.35 -12.06 -10.71
C LEU A 266 16.36 -12.72 -11.66
N LEU A 267 16.12 -12.13 -12.83
CA LEU A 267 15.24 -12.71 -13.85
C LEU A 267 15.79 -14.05 -14.38
N LEU A 268 17.11 -14.15 -14.55
CA LEU A 268 17.78 -15.40 -14.95
C LEU A 268 17.61 -16.46 -13.87
N ALA A 269 17.91 -16.14 -12.61
CA ALA A 269 17.77 -17.07 -11.49
C ALA A 269 16.33 -17.58 -11.38
N ARG A 270 15.33 -16.70 -11.44
CA ARG A 270 13.91 -17.09 -11.41
C ARG A 270 13.54 -18.04 -12.56
N ALA A 271 13.98 -17.71 -13.77
CA ALA A 271 13.73 -18.56 -14.94
C ALA A 271 14.43 -19.94 -14.81
N GLU A 272 15.61 -19.99 -14.23
CA GLU A 272 16.35 -21.24 -14.00
C GLU A 272 15.69 -22.09 -12.92
N ILE A 273 15.19 -21.49 -11.83
CA ILE A 273 14.40 -22.17 -10.79
C ILE A 273 13.16 -22.82 -11.40
N GLN A 274 12.36 -22.07 -12.16
CA GLN A 274 11.14 -22.57 -12.81
C GLN A 274 11.41 -23.67 -13.84
N LEU A 275 12.61 -23.73 -14.40
CA LEU A 275 13.04 -24.80 -15.28
C LEU A 275 13.65 -26.01 -14.54
N GLY A 276 13.70 -25.98 -13.21
CA GLY A 276 14.36 -27.00 -12.39
C GLY A 276 15.89 -26.98 -12.47
N GLY A 277 16.48 -25.92 -13.03
CA GLY A 277 17.93 -25.73 -13.15
C GLY A 277 18.56 -25.17 -11.87
N ILE A 278 18.35 -25.82 -10.73
CA ILE A 278 18.67 -25.31 -9.39
C ILE A 278 20.15 -24.97 -9.24
N GLU A 279 21.05 -25.80 -9.71
CA GLU A 279 22.50 -25.56 -9.63
C GLU A 279 22.91 -24.28 -10.40
N ALA A 280 22.30 -24.04 -11.56
CA ALA A 280 22.55 -22.84 -12.35
C ALA A 280 21.98 -21.59 -11.67
N ALA A 281 20.79 -21.71 -11.10
CA ALA A 281 20.17 -20.62 -10.31
C ALA A 281 21.03 -20.26 -9.10
N GLU A 282 21.49 -21.24 -8.32
CA GLU A 282 22.39 -21.02 -7.18
C GLU A 282 23.71 -20.34 -7.62
N ALA A 283 24.29 -20.76 -8.74
CA ALA A 283 25.49 -20.10 -9.26
C ALA A 283 25.26 -18.64 -9.61
N THR A 284 24.13 -18.33 -10.25
CA THR A 284 23.73 -16.95 -10.58
C THR A 284 23.50 -16.13 -9.31
N ILE A 285 22.81 -16.69 -8.32
CA ILE A 285 22.50 -16.05 -7.04
C ILE A 285 23.79 -15.81 -6.23
N ASN A 286 24.70 -16.78 -6.16
CA ASN A 286 25.97 -16.60 -5.46
C ASN A 286 26.80 -15.49 -6.10
N ALA A 287 26.85 -15.41 -7.43
CA ALA A 287 27.52 -14.31 -8.13
C ALA A 287 26.90 -12.95 -7.82
N LEU A 288 25.57 -12.89 -7.71
CA LEU A 288 24.86 -11.66 -7.32
C LEU A 288 25.21 -11.23 -5.89
N LEU A 289 25.28 -12.18 -4.95
CA LEU A 289 25.64 -11.92 -3.56
C LEU A 289 27.12 -11.51 -3.40
N ASP A 290 28.01 -12.12 -4.19
CA ASP A 290 29.45 -11.76 -4.19
C ASP A 290 29.67 -10.29 -4.59
N ASP A 291 28.87 -9.76 -5.52
CA ASP A 291 28.97 -8.38 -5.99
C ASP A 291 28.30 -7.37 -5.06
N HIS A 292 27.25 -7.76 -4.34
CA HIS A 292 26.43 -6.83 -3.52
C HIS A 292 26.67 -6.99 -2.01
N GLY A 293 27.53 -7.93 -1.58
CA GLY A 293 27.87 -8.17 -0.17
C GLY A 293 26.77 -8.88 0.62
N ASP A 294 26.92 -8.87 1.95
CA ASP A 294 25.99 -9.53 2.89
C ASP A 294 24.72 -8.69 3.15
N ASP A 295 23.97 -8.36 2.11
CA ASP A 295 22.66 -7.70 2.23
C ASP A 295 21.60 -8.72 2.67
N ALA A 296 21.10 -8.55 3.90
CA ALA A 296 20.10 -9.43 4.49
C ALA A 296 18.77 -9.40 3.72
N GLU A 297 18.33 -8.23 3.23
CA GLU A 297 17.08 -8.10 2.47
C GLU A 297 17.20 -8.83 1.12
N LEU A 298 18.33 -8.70 0.45
CA LEU A 298 18.60 -9.41 -0.80
C LEU A 298 18.57 -10.93 -0.56
N ARG A 299 19.25 -11.43 0.49
CA ARG A 299 19.24 -12.87 0.81
C ARG A 299 17.83 -13.39 1.12
N LEU A 300 17.03 -12.64 1.88
CA LEU A 300 15.64 -12.97 2.15
C LEU A 300 14.80 -13.03 0.87
N GLY A 301 14.94 -12.03 -0.01
CA GLY A 301 14.26 -12.00 -1.29
C GLY A 301 14.64 -13.20 -2.17
N LEU A 302 15.92 -13.54 -2.24
CA LEU A 302 16.42 -14.68 -3.00
C LEU A 302 15.97 -16.03 -2.43
N ALA A 303 15.90 -16.17 -1.10
CA ALA A 303 15.36 -17.36 -0.45
C ALA A 303 13.88 -17.57 -0.79
N ARG A 304 13.08 -16.49 -0.84
CA ARG A 304 11.67 -16.55 -1.24
C ARG A 304 11.47 -17.08 -2.66
N LEU A 305 12.35 -16.72 -3.61
CA LEU A 305 12.25 -17.24 -4.97
C LEU A 305 12.33 -18.78 -5.02
N PHE A 306 13.16 -19.38 -4.17
CA PHE A 306 13.23 -20.83 -4.06
C PHE A 306 12.01 -21.43 -3.34
N LEU A 307 11.49 -20.72 -2.32
CA LEU A 307 10.31 -21.17 -1.57
C LEU A 307 9.03 -21.12 -2.40
N GLU A 308 8.89 -20.13 -3.29
CA GLU A 308 7.76 -20.01 -4.23
C GLU A 308 7.64 -21.26 -5.13
N GLU A 309 8.74 -21.92 -5.41
CA GLU A 309 8.82 -23.11 -6.28
C GLU A 309 9.17 -24.40 -5.47
N GLU A 310 8.94 -24.36 -4.14
CA GLU A 310 9.10 -25.50 -3.20
C GLU A 310 10.54 -26.10 -3.11
N TYR A 311 11.56 -25.32 -3.45
CA TYR A 311 12.96 -25.74 -3.32
C TYR A 311 13.54 -25.38 -1.94
N LEU A 312 13.24 -26.17 -0.91
CA LEU A 312 13.59 -25.92 0.48
C LEU A 312 15.11 -25.88 0.75
N PRO A 313 15.95 -26.83 0.24
CA PRO A 313 17.38 -26.86 0.58
C PRO A 313 18.17 -25.62 0.11
N PRO A 314 17.98 -25.06 -1.10
CA PRO A 314 18.61 -23.81 -1.51
C PRO A 314 18.16 -22.62 -0.67
N ALA A 315 16.86 -22.50 -0.37
CA ALA A 315 16.32 -21.46 0.49
C ALA A 315 16.97 -21.50 1.88
N ARG A 316 17.06 -22.68 2.49
CA ARG A 316 17.72 -22.89 3.79
C ARG A 316 19.18 -22.41 3.75
N ARG A 317 19.94 -22.72 2.68
CA ARG A 317 21.34 -22.28 2.55
C ARG A 317 21.49 -20.76 2.50
N LEU A 318 20.53 -20.05 1.93
CA LEU A 318 20.51 -18.59 1.88
C LEU A 318 20.15 -17.96 3.24
N LEU A 319 19.27 -18.61 4.01
CA LEU A 319 18.76 -18.09 5.28
C LEU A 319 19.69 -18.36 6.47
N LEU A 320 20.39 -19.52 6.49
CA LEU A 320 21.25 -19.90 7.60
C LEU A 320 22.33 -18.87 7.99
N PRO A 321 23.02 -18.19 7.04
CA PRO A 321 23.97 -17.14 7.42
C PRO A 321 23.33 -15.98 8.19
N LEU A 322 22.07 -15.63 7.86
CA LEU A 322 21.37 -14.51 8.48
C LEU A 322 21.06 -14.71 9.97
N VAL A 323 20.90 -15.96 10.41
CA VAL A 323 20.57 -16.29 11.81
C VAL A 323 21.81 -16.56 12.67
N SER A 324 23.00 -16.33 12.12
CA SER A 324 24.27 -16.47 12.85
C SER A 324 24.68 -15.20 13.60
N ASP A 325 24.05 -14.07 13.29
CA ASP A 325 24.32 -12.76 13.87
C ASP A 325 23.31 -12.40 14.95
N ASP A 326 23.73 -11.57 15.92
CA ASP A 326 22.88 -11.10 17.03
C ASP A 326 21.71 -10.20 16.53
N GLU A 327 21.81 -9.60 15.33
CA GLU A 327 20.80 -8.75 14.70
C GLU A 327 20.04 -9.48 13.56
N ALA A 328 19.87 -10.79 13.69
CA ALA A 328 19.19 -11.61 12.69
C ALA A 328 17.75 -11.14 12.41
N PRO A 329 17.35 -11.01 11.14
CA PRO A 329 15.98 -10.62 10.79
C PRO A 329 14.96 -11.65 11.30
N PRO A 330 13.89 -11.24 12.03
CA PRO A 330 12.85 -12.15 12.52
C PRO A 330 12.26 -13.04 11.43
N LEU A 331 12.11 -12.50 10.21
CA LEU A 331 11.61 -13.23 9.06
C LEU A 331 12.51 -14.41 8.66
N ALA A 332 13.84 -14.32 8.85
CA ALA A 332 14.75 -15.42 8.55
C ALA A 332 14.47 -16.62 9.47
N PHE A 333 14.23 -16.37 10.76
CA PHE A 333 13.83 -17.41 11.70
C PHE A 333 12.46 -18.00 11.37
N LEU A 334 11.48 -17.15 10.99
CA LEU A 334 10.15 -17.61 10.60
C LEU A 334 10.22 -18.54 9.40
N LEU A 335 10.95 -18.16 8.34
CA LEU A 335 11.11 -18.96 7.13
C LEU A 335 11.89 -20.26 7.39
N LEU A 336 12.94 -20.23 8.21
CA LEU A 336 13.66 -21.46 8.61
C LEU A 336 12.78 -22.39 9.44
N GLY A 337 11.90 -21.84 10.29
CA GLY A 337 10.88 -22.58 11.01
C GLY A 337 9.94 -23.31 10.07
N ALA A 338 9.39 -22.59 9.09
CA ALA A 338 8.50 -23.16 8.09
C ALA A 338 9.19 -24.24 7.21
N ILE A 339 10.44 -24.02 6.81
CA ILE A 339 11.22 -25.02 6.09
C ILE A 339 11.41 -26.29 6.94
N ALA A 340 11.76 -26.13 8.22
CA ALA A 340 11.97 -27.28 9.10
C ALA A 340 10.66 -28.04 9.38
N GLU A 341 9.55 -27.34 9.47
CA GLU A 341 8.20 -27.90 9.61
C GLU A 341 7.85 -28.76 8.38
N GLU A 342 8.01 -28.23 7.18
CA GLU A 342 7.76 -28.95 5.92
C GLU A 342 8.65 -30.19 5.74
N GLU A 343 9.89 -30.15 6.24
CA GLU A 343 10.80 -31.29 6.26
C GLU A 343 10.51 -32.28 7.40
N GLY A 344 9.51 -32.01 8.26
CA GLY A 344 9.15 -32.85 9.41
C GLY A 344 10.13 -32.77 10.59
N GLU A 345 10.98 -31.74 10.61
CA GLU A 345 11.98 -31.51 11.66
C GLU A 345 11.38 -30.71 12.84
N VAL A 346 10.36 -31.27 13.50
CA VAL A 346 9.50 -30.59 14.50
C VAL A 346 10.30 -29.84 15.57
N ASP A 347 11.33 -30.43 16.14
CA ASP A 347 12.13 -29.80 17.21
C ASP A 347 13.00 -28.65 16.67
N ASN A 348 13.51 -28.76 15.45
CA ASN A 348 14.24 -27.68 14.78
C ASN A 348 13.30 -26.52 14.41
N ALA A 349 12.13 -26.82 13.87
CA ALA A 349 11.11 -25.83 13.58
C ALA A 349 10.73 -25.02 14.84
N LEU A 350 10.48 -25.72 15.96
CA LEU A 350 10.18 -25.08 17.24
C LEU A 350 11.32 -24.16 17.71
N LEU A 351 12.59 -24.58 17.52
CA LEU A 351 13.75 -23.74 17.86
C LEU A 351 13.76 -22.45 17.06
N TYR A 352 13.55 -22.52 15.75
CA TYR A 352 13.52 -21.32 14.90
C TYR A 352 12.34 -20.42 15.21
N TYR A 353 11.13 -20.95 15.31
CA TYR A 353 9.94 -20.15 15.65
C TYR A 353 10.08 -19.41 16.97
N ARG A 354 10.73 -19.99 17.96
CA ARG A 354 11.00 -19.35 19.27
C ARG A 354 12.00 -18.20 19.20
N GLN A 355 12.86 -18.14 18.19
CA GLN A 355 13.81 -17.05 18.01
C GLN A 355 13.16 -15.82 17.39
N VAL A 356 11.96 -15.94 16.81
CA VAL A 356 11.23 -14.79 16.29
C VAL A 356 10.86 -13.87 17.47
N GLY A 357 11.49 -12.68 17.51
CA GLY A 357 11.24 -11.65 18.52
C GLY A 357 9.90 -10.96 18.35
N GLU A 358 9.57 -10.08 19.32
CA GLU A 358 8.37 -9.24 19.26
C GLU A 358 8.33 -8.39 17.99
N GLY A 359 7.14 -8.23 17.40
CA GLY A 359 6.89 -7.50 16.17
C GLY A 359 5.91 -8.22 15.26
N GLU A 360 5.90 -7.84 13.99
CA GLU A 360 4.91 -8.26 12.98
C GLU A 360 4.82 -9.79 12.81
N GLN A 361 5.95 -10.50 12.85
CA GLN A 361 6.01 -11.96 12.65
C GLN A 361 5.82 -12.77 13.93
N PHE A 362 5.70 -12.12 15.09
CA PHE A 362 5.71 -12.79 16.39
C PHE A 362 4.56 -13.79 16.56
N LEU A 363 3.32 -13.33 16.40
CA LEU A 363 2.13 -14.18 16.56
C LEU A 363 2.07 -15.27 15.48
N THR A 364 2.46 -14.95 14.25
CA THR A 364 2.54 -15.95 13.16
C THR A 364 3.49 -17.09 13.51
N ALA A 365 4.66 -16.79 14.09
CA ALA A 365 5.61 -17.81 14.51
C ALA A 365 5.08 -18.65 15.69
N ARG A 366 4.34 -18.05 16.62
CA ARG A 366 3.72 -18.78 17.76
C ARG A 366 2.59 -19.67 17.29
N LEU A 367 1.77 -19.20 16.37
CA LEU A 367 0.71 -19.99 15.72
C LEU A 367 1.32 -21.20 14.98
N GLY A 368 2.33 -20.97 14.11
CA GLY A 368 3.01 -22.05 13.38
C GLY A 368 3.57 -23.11 14.33
N ALA A 369 4.31 -22.68 15.36
CA ALA A 369 4.87 -23.61 16.36
C ALA A 369 3.80 -24.43 17.08
N ALA A 370 2.72 -23.79 17.52
CA ALA A 370 1.66 -24.47 18.26
C ALA A 370 0.85 -25.41 17.37
N ARG A 371 0.47 -24.98 16.16
CA ARG A 371 -0.24 -25.83 15.18
C ARG A 371 0.60 -27.05 14.82
N MET A 372 1.86 -26.86 14.43
CA MET A 372 2.80 -27.94 14.13
C MET A 372 2.89 -28.97 15.28
N LEU A 373 2.97 -28.52 16.53
CA LEU A 373 3.00 -29.43 17.67
C LEU A 373 1.70 -30.24 17.80
N ILE A 374 0.54 -29.62 17.57
CA ILE A 374 -0.77 -30.28 17.62
C ILE A 374 -0.91 -31.32 16.50
N GLU A 375 -0.54 -30.97 15.27
CA GLU A 375 -0.55 -31.87 14.11
C GLU A 375 0.36 -33.09 14.28
N ASN A 376 1.37 -32.98 15.13
CA ASN A 376 2.26 -34.08 15.51
C ASN A 376 1.87 -34.77 16.82
N ASP A 377 0.60 -34.70 17.24
CA ASP A 377 0.08 -35.31 18.48
C ASP A 377 0.72 -34.81 19.77
N ARG A 378 1.32 -33.60 19.77
CA ARG A 378 2.03 -32.99 20.92
C ARG A 378 1.25 -31.83 21.56
N LEU A 379 -0.05 -31.99 21.75
CA LEU A 379 -0.93 -30.95 22.31
C LEU A 379 -0.41 -30.42 23.67
N LEU A 380 0.07 -31.28 24.56
CA LEU A 380 0.60 -30.83 25.86
C LEU A 380 1.85 -29.96 25.71
N ASP A 381 2.66 -30.23 24.70
CA ASP A 381 3.84 -29.43 24.41
C ASP A 381 3.43 -28.07 23.82
N ALA A 382 2.42 -28.03 22.95
CA ALA A 382 1.86 -26.80 22.38
C ALA A 382 1.33 -25.87 23.47
N ARG A 383 0.51 -26.41 24.39
CA ARG A 383 -0.02 -25.67 25.55
C ARG A 383 1.07 -25.19 26.49
N THR A 384 2.08 -26.04 26.76
CA THR A 384 3.22 -25.66 27.59
C THR A 384 4.03 -24.55 26.93
N PHE A 385 4.23 -24.63 25.63
CA PHE A 385 4.92 -23.61 24.84
C PHE A 385 4.17 -22.27 24.93
N LEU A 386 2.88 -22.22 24.59
CA LEU A 386 2.10 -20.98 24.63
C LEU A 386 2.03 -20.38 26.04
N ARG A 387 1.90 -21.21 27.07
CA ARG A 387 1.95 -20.75 28.47
C ARG A 387 3.29 -20.11 28.81
N LEU A 388 4.41 -20.67 28.35
CA LEU A 388 5.73 -20.10 28.60
C LEU A 388 5.94 -18.80 27.83
N GLU A 389 5.39 -18.72 26.60
CA GLU A 389 5.48 -17.50 25.80
C GLU A 389 4.65 -16.36 26.44
N ARG A 390 3.45 -16.63 26.97
CA ARG A 390 2.67 -15.64 27.75
C ARG A 390 3.43 -15.07 28.94
N LEU A 391 4.20 -15.91 29.66
CA LEU A 391 5.00 -15.47 30.78
C LEU A 391 6.23 -14.63 30.38
N ARG A 392 6.73 -14.79 29.15
CA ARG A 392 7.88 -14.05 28.64
C ARG A 392 7.49 -12.75 27.96
N HIS A 393 6.33 -12.74 27.33
CA HIS A 393 5.83 -11.69 26.45
C HIS A 393 4.46 -11.22 26.95
N GLU A 394 4.47 -10.52 28.10
CA GLU A 394 3.25 -10.08 28.79
C GLU A 394 2.40 -9.14 27.89
N ALA A 395 3.04 -8.38 27.00
CA ALA A 395 2.36 -7.52 26.05
C ALA A 395 1.48 -8.27 25.01
N TYR A 396 1.78 -9.54 24.78
CA TYR A 396 1.04 -10.41 23.83
C TYR A 396 0.23 -11.49 24.55
N ARG A 397 -0.03 -11.30 25.86
CA ARG A 397 -0.69 -12.34 26.69
C ARG A 397 -2.09 -12.67 26.15
N SER A 398 -2.89 -11.68 25.90
CA SER A 398 -4.28 -11.85 25.47
C SER A 398 -4.37 -12.52 24.09
N GLU A 399 -3.54 -12.08 23.14
CA GLU A 399 -3.45 -12.67 21.81
C GLU A 399 -2.97 -14.14 21.87
N LEU A 400 -2.01 -14.45 22.74
CA LEU A 400 -1.53 -15.83 22.91
C LEU A 400 -2.55 -16.73 23.61
N VAL A 401 -3.41 -16.17 24.47
CA VAL A 401 -4.56 -16.91 25.04
C VAL A 401 -5.59 -17.17 23.95
N SER A 402 -5.98 -16.14 23.19
CA SER A 402 -6.93 -16.28 22.08
C SER A 402 -6.46 -17.32 21.07
N LEU A 403 -5.17 -17.31 20.73
CA LEU A 403 -4.58 -18.31 19.85
C LEU A 403 -4.66 -19.74 20.42
N GLU A 404 -4.42 -19.93 21.75
CA GLU A 404 -4.59 -21.25 22.37
C GLU A 404 -6.05 -21.70 22.39
N VAL A 405 -6.99 -20.77 22.59
CA VAL A 405 -8.44 -21.05 22.53
C VAL A 405 -8.83 -21.50 21.11
N GLU A 406 -8.44 -20.77 20.07
CA GLU A 406 -8.72 -21.16 18.69
C GLU A 406 -8.19 -22.54 18.33
N LEU A 407 -6.96 -22.84 18.73
CA LEU A 407 -6.35 -24.16 18.51
C LEU A 407 -7.06 -25.29 19.28
N LEU A 408 -7.58 -25.01 20.48
CA LEU A 408 -8.38 -25.97 21.25
C LEU A 408 -9.73 -26.24 20.59
N ASP A 409 -10.37 -25.19 20.04
CA ASP A 409 -11.63 -25.30 19.27
C ASP A 409 -11.42 -26.11 17.98
N GLU A 410 -10.36 -25.83 17.22
CA GLU A 410 -9.99 -26.61 16.02
C GLU A 410 -9.75 -28.10 16.36
N ALA A 411 -9.25 -28.38 17.56
CA ALA A 411 -9.04 -29.75 18.05
C ALA A 411 -10.32 -30.39 18.66
N GLY A 412 -11.46 -29.68 18.70
CA GLY A 412 -12.71 -30.14 19.31
C GLY A 412 -12.62 -30.28 20.84
N LEU A 413 -11.85 -29.41 21.50
CA LEU A 413 -11.59 -29.41 22.94
C LEU A 413 -12.25 -28.20 23.61
N ASP A 414 -13.50 -27.90 23.26
CA ASP A 414 -14.28 -26.74 23.67
C ASP A 414 -14.29 -26.53 25.19
N ASP A 415 -14.51 -27.58 25.98
CA ASP A 415 -14.46 -27.52 27.46
C ASP A 415 -13.10 -27.01 28.00
N GLN A 416 -11.99 -27.29 27.28
CA GLN A 416 -10.66 -26.83 27.71
C GLN A 416 -10.40 -25.40 27.28
N ALA A 417 -10.99 -24.95 26.16
CA ALA A 417 -10.96 -23.58 25.72
C ALA A 417 -11.71 -22.68 26.72
N ASP A 418 -12.90 -23.09 27.16
CA ASP A 418 -13.69 -22.37 28.16
C ASP A 418 -12.97 -22.30 29.51
N ALA A 419 -12.41 -23.42 29.98
CA ALA A 419 -11.65 -23.45 31.23
C ALA A 419 -10.40 -22.55 31.18
N LEU A 420 -9.78 -22.40 30.00
CA LEU A 420 -8.65 -21.50 29.81
C LEU A 420 -9.11 -20.04 29.92
N LEU A 421 -10.16 -19.64 29.20
CA LEU A 421 -10.71 -18.28 29.27
C LEU A 421 -11.13 -17.90 30.68
N ASP A 422 -11.84 -18.79 31.39
CA ASP A 422 -12.28 -18.57 32.77
C ASP A 422 -11.08 -18.40 33.73
N SER A 423 -10.05 -19.23 33.55
CA SER A 423 -8.83 -19.15 34.36
C SER A 423 -8.08 -17.82 34.13
N GLU A 424 -7.94 -17.39 32.89
CA GLU A 424 -7.24 -16.14 32.56
C GLU A 424 -8.06 -14.92 33.02
N LEU A 425 -9.37 -14.90 32.75
CA LEU A 425 -10.26 -13.83 33.20
C LEU A 425 -10.42 -13.77 34.74
N SER A 426 -10.20 -14.88 35.45
CA SER A 426 -10.15 -14.83 36.91
C SER A 426 -8.94 -14.03 37.45
N GLN A 427 -7.86 -13.96 36.71
CA GLN A 427 -6.63 -13.22 37.03
C GLN A 427 -6.63 -11.80 36.43
N HIS A 428 -7.25 -11.65 35.27
CA HIS A 428 -7.35 -10.41 34.50
C HIS A 428 -8.81 -10.14 34.10
N PRO A 429 -9.66 -9.74 35.06
CA PRO A 429 -11.11 -9.67 34.87
C PRO A 429 -11.54 -8.61 33.85
N ASP A 430 -10.72 -7.61 33.61
CA ASP A 430 -11.01 -6.47 32.71
C ASP A 430 -10.33 -6.61 31.33
N ASP A 431 -9.88 -7.81 30.95
CA ASP A 431 -9.27 -8.05 29.66
C ASP A 431 -10.34 -8.08 28.56
N GLU A 432 -10.47 -6.99 27.82
CA GLU A 432 -11.52 -6.77 26.83
C GLU A 432 -11.51 -7.83 25.71
N GLN A 433 -10.34 -8.22 25.23
CA GLN A 433 -10.22 -9.20 24.16
C GLN A 433 -10.72 -10.58 24.61
N LEU A 434 -10.34 -11.03 25.80
CA LEU A 434 -10.76 -12.31 26.33
C LEU A 434 -12.24 -12.32 26.76
N LEU A 435 -12.75 -11.20 27.32
CA LEU A 435 -14.17 -11.01 27.58
C LEU A 435 -15.00 -11.09 26.30
N TYR A 436 -14.56 -10.40 25.26
CA TYR A 436 -15.25 -10.45 23.95
C TYR A 436 -15.25 -11.86 23.37
N GLN A 437 -14.11 -12.56 23.41
CA GLN A 437 -14.01 -13.93 22.93
C GLN A 437 -14.93 -14.87 23.72
N ARG A 438 -15.01 -14.76 25.06
CA ARG A 438 -15.93 -15.55 25.88
C ARG A 438 -17.39 -15.21 25.60
N ALA A 439 -17.71 -13.94 25.39
CA ALA A 439 -19.05 -13.51 25.00
C ALA A 439 -19.50 -14.13 23.68
N MET A 440 -18.62 -14.18 22.67
CA MET A 440 -18.96 -14.78 21.36
C MET A 440 -19.14 -16.31 21.46
N ARG A 441 -18.39 -16.98 22.32
CA ARG A 441 -18.58 -18.41 22.62
C ARG A 441 -19.93 -18.66 23.31
N ALA A 442 -20.24 -17.86 24.34
CA ALA A 442 -21.53 -17.94 25.03
C ALA A 442 -22.71 -17.70 24.07
N PHE A 443 -22.54 -16.79 23.09
CA PHE A 443 -23.53 -16.57 22.03
C PHE A 443 -23.70 -17.81 21.14
N ALA A 444 -22.60 -18.47 20.75
CA ALA A 444 -22.64 -19.70 19.96
C ALA A 444 -23.33 -20.86 20.70
N ASP A 445 -23.27 -20.86 22.02
CA ASP A 445 -23.89 -21.84 22.92
C ASP A 445 -25.33 -21.45 23.35
N ASP A 446 -25.94 -20.42 22.76
CA ASP A 446 -27.24 -19.84 23.11
C ASP A 446 -27.33 -19.30 24.56
N ASP A 447 -26.21 -19.09 25.26
CA ASP A 447 -26.16 -18.43 26.58
C ASP A 447 -26.10 -16.91 26.46
N LEU A 448 -27.23 -16.33 26.10
CA LEU A 448 -27.36 -14.87 25.94
C LEU A 448 -27.09 -14.11 27.25
N ALA A 449 -27.30 -14.73 28.42
CA ALA A 449 -27.07 -14.06 29.70
C ALA A 449 -25.59 -13.92 30.01
N ALA A 450 -24.78 -14.94 29.76
CA ALA A 450 -23.32 -14.88 29.90
C ALA A 450 -22.71 -13.91 28.88
N MET A 451 -23.12 -13.98 27.62
CA MET A 451 -22.69 -13.07 26.56
C MET A 451 -22.98 -11.61 26.93
N GLU A 452 -24.21 -11.30 27.35
CA GLU A 452 -24.62 -9.94 27.75
C GLU A 452 -23.78 -9.44 28.95
N ALA A 453 -23.51 -10.30 29.93
CA ALA A 453 -22.71 -9.94 31.09
C ALA A 453 -21.30 -9.50 30.71
N ASP A 454 -20.62 -10.25 29.83
CA ASP A 454 -19.26 -9.93 29.39
C ASP A 454 -19.23 -8.68 28.52
N LEU A 455 -20.12 -8.52 27.55
CA LEU A 455 -20.18 -7.33 26.69
C LEU A 455 -20.49 -6.06 27.49
N ARG A 456 -21.38 -6.16 28.51
CA ARG A 456 -21.65 -5.02 29.41
C ARG A 456 -20.44 -4.68 30.25
N HIS A 457 -19.68 -5.68 30.71
CA HIS A 457 -18.46 -5.45 31.44
C HIS A 457 -17.42 -4.68 30.61
N ILE A 458 -17.27 -5.04 29.33
CA ILE A 458 -16.42 -4.27 28.38
C ILE A 458 -16.93 -2.83 28.26
N ILE A 459 -18.25 -2.62 28.03
CA ILE A 459 -18.85 -1.30 27.84
C ILE A 459 -18.75 -0.44 29.12
N GLU A 460 -18.81 -1.04 30.31
CA GLU A 460 -18.63 -0.32 31.58
C GLU A 460 -17.19 0.18 31.76
N ASN A 461 -16.20 -0.56 31.26
CA ASN A 461 -14.78 -0.19 31.34
C ASN A 461 -14.38 0.77 30.21
N ASP A 462 -14.91 0.58 29.00
CA ASP A 462 -14.73 1.44 27.85
C ASP A 462 -16.07 1.78 27.19
N LEU A 463 -16.59 2.98 27.50
CA LEU A 463 -17.87 3.47 26.98
C LEU A 463 -17.86 3.69 25.47
N ASP A 464 -16.69 3.78 24.86
CA ASP A 464 -16.49 4.08 23.44
C ASP A 464 -16.04 2.82 22.66
N ASN A 465 -16.17 1.61 23.25
CA ASN A 465 -15.89 0.36 22.56
C ASN A 465 -17.00 0.04 21.54
N ALA A 466 -16.78 0.45 20.30
CA ALA A 466 -17.75 0.31 19.21
C ALA A 466 -18.10 -1.17 18.94
N ASN A 467 -17.13 -2.07 19.05
CA ASN A 467 -17.33 -3.50 18.80
C ASN A 467 -18.26 -4.13 19.86
N ALA A 468 -18.03 -3.86 21.14
CA ALA A 468 -18.87 -4.39 22.21
C ALA A 468 -20.28 -3.79 22.17
N LEU A 469 -20.42 -2.49 21.89
CA LEU A 469 -21.72 -1.83 21.69
C LEU A 469 -22.50 -2.46 20.54
N ASN A 470 -21.83 -2.67 19.40
CA ASN A 470 -22.45 -3.27 18.23
C ASN A 470 -22.83 -4.73 18.47
N ALA A 471 -21.93 -5.54 19.03
CA ALA A 471 -22.20 -6.95 19.31
C ALA A 471 -23.39 -7.12 20.26
N LEU A 472 -23.45 -6.37 21.36
CA LEU A 472 -24.58 -6.41 22.27
C LEU A 472 -25.87 -5.94 21.58
N GLY A 473 -25.83 -4.81 20.89
CA GLY A 473 -27.00 -4.26 20.21
C GLY A 473 -27.54 -5.20 19.13
N TYR A 474 -26.66 -5.75 18.29
CA TYR A 474 -27.02 -6.72 17.26
C TYR A 474 -27.71 -7.97 17.87
N THR A 475 -27.07 -8.57 18.88
CA THR A 475 -27.63 -9.78 19.50
C THR A 475 -28.99 -9.53 20.16
N LEU A 476 -29.17 -8.38 20.83
CA LEU A 476 -30.47 -8.01 21.41
C LEU A 476 -31.54 -7.81 20.33
N ALA A 477 -31.18 -7.33 19.14
CA ALA A 477 -32.08 -7.17 18.01
C ALA A 477 -32.41 -8.51 17.35
N ASP A 478 -31.41 -9.37 17.17
CA ASP A 478 -31.57 -10.66 16.51
C ASP A 478 -32.35 -11.66 17.35
N ALA A 479 -32.07 -11.75 18.65
CA ALA A 479 -32.76 -12.65 19.58
C ALA A 479 -34.26 -12.28 19.80
N ASP A 480 -34.78 -11.21 19.23
CA ASP A 480 -36.17 -10.73 19.33
C ASP A 480 -36.71 -10.69 20.76
N LEU A 481 -35.88 -10.24 21.68
CA LEU A 481 -36.24 -10.18 23.10
C LEU A 481 -37.30 -9.08 23.31
N GLU A 482 -38.48 -9.49 23.81
CA GLU A 482 -39.59 -8.58 24.00
C GLU A 482 -39.22 -7.33 24.81
N GLY A 483 -39.35 -6.14 24.21
CA GLY A 483 -39.09 -4.86 24.83
C GLY A 483 -37.61 -4.41 24.83
N ARG A 484 -36.70 -5.15 24.18
CA ARG A 484 -35.26 -4.82 24.14
C ARG A 484 -34.80 -4.14 22.83
N LEU A 485 -35.66 -4.04 21.82
CA LEU A 485 -35.29 -3.46 20.50
C LEU A 485 -34.89 -1.98 20.57
N GLU A 486 -35.46 -1.21 21.50
CA GLU A 486 -35.05 0.20 21.67
C GLU A 486 -33.64 0.32 22.26
N GLU A 487 -33.31 -0.50 23.26
CA GLU A 487 -31.97 -0.59 23.81
C GLU A 487 -30.97 -1.05 22.75
N ALA A 488 -31.32 -2.06 21.95
CA ALA A 488 -30.51 -2.53 20.84
C ALA A 488 -30.18 -1.38 19.86
N ARG A 489 -31.20 -0.62 19.49
CA ARG A 489 -31.04 0.54 18.62
C ARG A 489 -30.09 1.60 19.21
N GLU A 490 -30.27 1.97 20.49
CA GLU A 490 -29.41 2.96 21.15
C GLU A 490 -27.94 2.52 21.19
N LEU A 491 -27.66 1.24 21.43
CA LEU A 491 -26.32 0.68 21.44
C LEU A 491 -25.68 0.73 20.05
N ILE A 492 -26.41 0.30 19.01
CA ILE A 492 -25.92 0.31 17.62
C ILE A 492 -25.72 1.74 17.11
N GLU A 493 -26.63 2.69 17.44
CA GLU A 493 -26.47 4.11 17.09
C GLU A 493 -25.22 4.72 17.74
N ARG A 494 -24.90 4.34 18.97
CA ARG A 494 -23.64 4.75 19.62
C ARG A 494 -22.43 4.17 18.90
N ALA A 495 -22.46 2.88 18.56
CA ALA A 495 -21.40 2.24 17.79
C ALA A 495 -21.20 2.94 16.43
N HIS A 496 -22.29 3.23 15.72
CA HIS A 496 -22.26 3.95 14.45
C HIS A 496 -21.71 5.39 14.57
N ALA A 497 -21.96 6.07 15.68
CA ALA A 497 -21.40 7.41 15.92
C ALA A 497 -19.87 7.37 16.08
N LEU A 498 -19.33 6.27 16.61
CA LEU A 498 -17.88 6.04 16.76
C LEU A 498 -17.24 5.61 15.43
N GLU A 499 -17.88 4.68 14.71
CA GLU A 499 -17.36 4.12 13.46
C GLU A 499 -18.40 4.16 12.31
N PRO A 500 -18.65 5.33 11.69
CA PRO A 500 -19.75 5.51 10.71
C PRO A 500 -19.59 4.72 9.40
N GLY A 501 -18.37 4.23 9.13
CA GLY A 501 -18.03 3.49 7.92
C GLY A 501 -17.90 1.98 8.11
N ASN A 502 -18.05 1.46 9.33
CA ASN A 502 -17.88 0.04 9.61
C ASN A 502 -19.06 -0.78 9.04
N PRO A 503 -18.79 -1.72 8.10
CA PRO A 503 -19.85 -2.49 7.43
C PRO A 503 -20.73 -3.32 8.38
N ALA A 504 -20.13 -3.91 9.41
CA ALA A 504 -20.88 -4.70 10.40
C ALA A 504 -21.83 -3.83 11.22
N ILE A 505 -21.42 -2.60 11.55
CA ILE A 505 -22.28 -1.64 12.25
C ILE A 505 -23.39 -1.11 11.32
N LEU A 506 -23.07 -0.89 10.04
CA LEU A 506 -24.07 -0.51 9.04
C LEU A 506 -25.14 -1.61 8.86
N ASP A 507 -24.72 -2.87 8.84
CA ASP A 507 -25.62 -4.03 8.81
C ASP A 507 -26.52 -4.05 10.04
N SER A 508 -25.95 -3.94 11.23
CA SER A 508 -26.70 -3.88 12.49
C SER A 508 -27.69 -2.72 12.55
N MET A 509 -27.32 -1.54 12.00
CA MET A 509 -28.23 -0.39 11.85
C MET A 509 -29.45 -0.72 10.98
N GLY A 510 -29.24 -1.44 9.90
CA GLY A 510 -30.32 -1.91 9.03
C GLY A 510 -31.15 -3.01 9.72
N TRP A 511 -30.48 -4.00 10.31
CA TRP A 511 -31.14 -5.12 10.95
C TRP A 511 -32.07 -4.69 12.10
N VAL A 512 -31.61 -3.83 13.01
CA VAL A 512 -32.44 -3.35 14.11
C VAL A 512 -33.68 -2.59 13.62
N ARG A 513 -33.59 -1.79 12.53
CA ARG A 513 -34.75 -1.11 11.91
C ARG A 513 -35.74 -2.12 11.36
N TYR A 514 -35.26 -3.14 10.66
CA TYR A 514 -36.11 -4.21 10.16
C TYR A 514 -36.86 -4.94 11.29
N ARG A 515 -36.16 -5.28 12.39
CA ARG A 515 -36.75 -5.93 13.58
C ARG A 515 -37.75 -5.02 14.31
N GLN A 516 -37.61 -3.71 14.21
CA GLN A 516 -38.60 -2.73 14.69
C GLN A 516 -39.84 -2.62 13.79
N GLY A 517 -39.84 -3.26 12.60
CA GLY A 517 -40.94 -3.25 11.65
C GLY A 517 -40.85 -2.17 10.57
N ASP A 518 -39.69 -1.56 10.39
CA ASP A 518 -39.46 -0.47 9.43
C ASP A 518 -38.49 -0.90 8.31
N PRO A 519 -38.91 -1.84 7.41
CA PRO A 519 -38.04 -2.34 6.33
C PRO A 519 -37.61 -1.26 5.33
N GLU A 520 -38.42 -0.21 5.12
CA GLU A 520 -38.08 0.92 4.26
C GLU A 520 -36.89 1.73 4.83
N GLU A 521 -36.80 1.87 6.15
CA GLU A 521 -35.68 2.52 6.81
C GLU A 521 -34.44 1.63 6.92
N ALA A 522 -34.62 0.29 6.93
CA ALA A 522 -33.56 -0.69 6.99
C ALA A 522 -32.75 -0.76 5.68
N LEU A 523 -33.44 -0.72 4.53
CA LEU A 523 -32.86 -0.99 3.22
C LEU A 523 -31.62 -0.14 2.89
N PRO A 524 -31.59 1.19 3.04
CA PRO A 524 -30.42 1.99 2.68
C PRO A 524 -29.18 1.69 3.53
N TRP A 525 -29.35 1.20 4.76
CA TRP A 525 -28.23 0.81 5.61
C TRP A 525 -27.60 -0.50 5.14
N LEU A 526 -28.43 -1.49 4.84
CA LEU A 526 -27.98 -2.80 4.35
C LEU A 526 -27.35 -2.70 2.95
N GLU A 527 -27.87 -1.85 2.07
CA GLU A 527 -27.24 -1.59 0.76
C GLU A 527 -25.84 -0.96 0.91
N ARG A 528 -25.68 -0.04 1.86
CA ARG A 528 -24.37 0.54 2.18
C ARG A 528 -23.41 -0.50 2.77
N ALA A 529 -23.90 -1.33 3.68
CA ALA A 529 -23.12 -2.42 4.27
C ALA A 529 -22.64 -3.39 3.18
N TRP A 530 -23.54 -3.86 2.32
CA TRP A 530 -23.23 -4.74 1.21
C TRP A 530 -22.24 -4.14 0.21
N SER A 531 -22.41 -2.87 -0.12
CA SER A 531 -21.48 -2.16 -1.01
C SER A 531 -20.07 -2.01 -0.43
N ALA A 532 -19.97 -1.87 0.90
CA ALA A 532 -18.68 -1.73 1.59
C ALA A 532 -17.99 -3.08 1.81
N MET A 533 -18.73 -4.10 2.19
CA MET A 533 -18.23 -5.46 2.43
C MET A 533 -19.29 -6.49 2.03
N PRO A 534 -19.15 -7.09 0.85
CA PRO A 534 -20.03 -8.21 0.46
C PRO A 534 -19.74 -9.47 1.31
N ASP A 535 -20.60 -9.70 2.31
CA ASP A 535 -20.57 -10.81 3.25
C ASP A 535 -21.89 -11.59 3.25
N GLN A 536 -21.90 -12.85 3.71
CA GLN A 536 -23.08 -13.73 3.70
C GLN A 536 -24.18 -13.26 4.63
N GLU A 537 -23.84 -12.76 5.82
CA GLU A 537 -24.80 -12.29 6.82
C GLU A 537 -25.49 -11.02 6.32
N ILE A 538 -24.68 -10.04 5.84
CA ILE A 538 -25.21 -8.82 5.22
C ILE A 538 -26.11 -9.14 4.02
N ALA A 539 -25.74 -10.11 3.21
CA ALA A 539 -26.57 -10.55 2.08
C ALA A 539 -27.88 -11.17 2.55
N ALA A 540 -27.85 -12.02 3.58
CA ALA A 540 -29.06 -12.64 4.13
C ALA A 540 -30.04 -11.59 4.64
N HIS A 541 -29.57 -10.62 5.43
CA HIS A 541 -30.37 -9.49 5.92
C HIS A 541 -30.94 -8.65 4.78
N LEU A 542 -30.12 -8.30 3.81
CA LEU A 542 -30.57 -7.49 2.66
C LEU A 542 -31.60 -8.24 1.81
N ILE A 543 -31.40 -9.54 1.55
CA ILE A 543 -32.37 -10.36 0.81
C ILE A 543 -33.70 -10.44 1.59
N GLU A 544 -33.65 -10.65 2.91
CA GLU A 544 -34.85 -10.73 3.76
C GLU A 544 -35.63 -9.41 3.76
N VAL A 545 -34.96 -8.28 3.87
CA VAL A 545 -35.57 -6.94 3.82
C VAL A 545 -36.15 -6.64 2.43
N LEU A 546 -35.44 -6.94 1.34
CA LEU A 546 -35.97 -6.79 -0.02
C LEU A 546 -37.22 -7.65 -0.23
N TRP A 547 -37.22 -8.88 0.30
CA TRP A 547 -38.38 -9.78 0.25
C TRP A 547 -39.56 -9.21 1.01
N ALA A 548 -39.34 -8.71 2.23
CA ALA A 548 -40.36 -8.08 3.05
C ALA A 548 -41.01 -6.84 2.40
N LEU A 549 -40.23 -6.09 1.63
CA LEU A 549 -40.69 -4.93 0.83
C LEU A 549 -41.43 -5.33 -0.46
N GLY A 550 -41.45 -6.63 -0.82
CA GLY A 550 -42.02 -7.10 -2.07
C GLY A 550 -41.13 -6.85 -3.30
N GLU A 551 -39.86 -6.50 -3.10
CA GLU A 551 -38.87 -6.30 -4.16
C GLU A 551 -38.25 -7.63 -4.62
N GLU A 552 -39.13 -8.57 -5.00
CA GLU A 552 -38.79 -9.98 -5.25
C GLU A 552 -37.69 -10.14 -6.33
N GLU A 553 -37.72 -9.33 -7.39
CA GLU A 553 -36.73 -9.40 -8.46
C GLU A 553 -35.31 -9.05 -7.95
N ARG A 554 -35.20 -8.03 -7.12
CA ARG A 554 -33.91 -7.62 -6.52
C ARG A 554 -33.41 -8.65 -5.52
N ALA A 555 -34.31 -9.19 -4.69
CA ALA A 555 -33.97 -10.24 -3.73
C ALA A 555 -33.40 -11.49 -4.44
N ARG A 556 -34.06 -11.95 -5.53
CA ARG A 556 -33.57 -13.07 -6.33
C ARG A 556 -32.28 -12.78 -7.07
N ALA A 557 -32.13 -11.57 -7.60
CA ALA A 557 -30.90 -11.18 -8.27
C ALA A 557 -29.68 -11.19 -7.31
N LEU A 558 -29.87 -10.67 -6.09
CA LEU A 558 -28.83 -10.71 -5.06
C LEU A 558 -28.54 -12.16 -4.62
N LEU A 559 -29.55 -13.00 -4.47
CA LEU A 559 -29.38 -14.42 -4.15
C LEU A 559 -28.53 -15.15 -5.21
N GLU A 560 -28.74 -14.87 -6.48
CA GLU A 560 -27.93 -15.43 -7.56
C GLU A 560 -26.48 -14.91 -7.55
N GLU A 561 -26.27 -13.63 -7.25
CA GLU A 561 -24.92 -13.06 -7.07
C GLU A 561 -24.17 -13.76 -5.92
N VAL A 562 -24.83 -13.93 -4.78
CA VAL A 562 -24.27 -14.61 -3.59
C VAL A 562 -23.93 -16.07 -3.88
N ARG A 563 -24.77 -16.78 -4.65
CA ARG A 563 -24.51 -18.16 -5.08
C ARG A 563 -23.27 -18.30 -5.96
N GLN A 564 -23.00 -17.31 -6.78
CA GLN A 564 -21.81 -17.28 -7.64
C GLN A 564 -20.54 -16.92 -6.85
N ARG A 565 -20.69 -16.09 -5.82
CA ARG A 565 -19.60 -15.55 -5.03
C ARG A 565 -19.10 -16.49 -3.93
N PHE A 566 -20.03 -17.19 -3.26
CA PHE A 566 -19.70 -18.03 -2.11
C PHE A 566 -19.99 -19.51 -2.38
N GLU A 567 -18.96 -20.35 -2.30
CA GLU A 567 -19.10 -21.80 -2.45
C GLU A 567 -19.85 -22.44 -1.27
N LYS A 568 -19.50 -22.03 -0.03
CA LYS A 568 -20.20 -22.42 1.19
C LYS A 568 -21.01 -21.24 1.70
N ARG A 569 -22.30 -21.43 1.96
CA ARG A 569 -23.23 -20.33 2.30
C ARG A 569 -24.29 -20.75 3.32
N PRO A 570 -23.89 -21.19 4.54
CA PRO A 570 -24.83 -21.72 5.52
C PRO A 570 -25.93 -20.73 5.90
N LEU A 571 -25.63 -19.42 6.04
CA LEU A 571 -26.63 -18.41 6.41
C LEU A 571 -27.67 -18.19 5.30
N ILE A 572 -27.27 -18.27 4.04
CA ILE A 572 -28.20 -18.21 2.91
C ILE A 572 -29.05 -19.49 2.82
N ASP A 573 -28.44 -20.65 3.07
CA ASP A 573 -29.19 -21.92 3.07
C ASP A 573 -30.24 -21.96 4.21
N GLU A 574 -29.94 -21.33 5.35
CA GLU A 574 -30.90 -21.13 6.44
C GLU A 574 -32.02 -20.15 6.05
N LEU A 575 -31.68 -19.03 5.42
CA LEU A 575 -32.65 -18.07 4.90
C LEU A 575 -33.63 -18.76 3.92
N LEU A 576 -33.13 -19.61 3.01
CA LEU A 576 -33.95 -20.37 2.06
C LEU A 576 -34.84 -21.43 2.73
N GLN A 577 -34.46 -21.93 3.90
CA GLN A 577 -35.36 -22.80 4.69
C GLN A 577 -36.54 -22.02 5.29
N ARG A 578 -36.27 -20.73 5.69
CA ARG A 578 -37.35 -19.84 6.19
C ARG A 578 -38.25 -19.30 5.08
N TYR A 579 -37.67 -19.03 3.90
CA TYR A 579 -38.36 -18.46 2.74
C TYR A 579 -38.13 -19.30 1.47
N PRO A 580 -38.74 -20.48 1.34
CA PRO A 580 -38.55 -21.36 0.17
C PRO A 580 -39.00 -20.73 -1.17
N GLU A 581 -39.87 -19.72 -1.11
CA GLU A 581 -40.36 -18.99 -2.28
C GLU A 581 -39.30 -18.16 -2.99
N LEU A 582 -38.21 -17.81 -2.29
CA LEU A 582 -37.06 -17.12 -2.87
C LEU A 582 -36.40 -17.97 -3.98
N ASP A 583 -36.40 -19.31 -3.81
CA ASP A 583 -35.80 -20.26 -4.76
C ASP A 583 -36.77 -20.69 -5.88
N ALA A 584 -38.04 -20.32 -5.78
CA ALA A 584 -39.00 -20.64 -6.82
C ALA A 584 -38.79 -19.77 -8.07
N PRO A 585 -38.86 -20.35 -9.27
CA PRO A 585 -38.80 -19.55 -10.51
C PRO A 585 -39.89 -18.49 -10.48
N GLY A 586 -39.51 -17.25 -10.81
CA GLY A 586 -40.44 -16.13 -10.90
C GLY A 586 -41.66 -16.52 -11.73
N ARG A 587 -42.86 -16.17 -11.28
CA ARG A 587 -44.08 -16.34 -12.09
C ARG A 587 -43.93 -15.35 -13.24
N ASP A 588 -43.72 -15.89 -14.46
CA ASP A 588 -43.93 -15.14 -15.68
C ASP A 588 -45.42 -14.75 -15.75
N ASP A 589 -45.77 -13.50 -15.43
CA ASP A 589 -47.07 -12.90 -15.70
C ASP A 589 -47.10 -12.27 -17.12
#